data_f06495af4a6442815473790eec60985c
#
_entry.id   f06495af4a6442815473790eec60985c
#
_cell.length_a   1.000
_cell.length_b   1.000
_cell.length_c   1.000
_cell.angle_alpha   90.00
_cell.angle_beta   90.00
_cell.angle_gamma   90.00
#
_symmetry.space_group_name_H-M   'P 1'
#
loop_
_entity.id
_entity.type
_entity.pdbx_description
1 polymer ?
#
loop_
_entity_poly.entity_id
_entity_poly.type
_entity_poly.pdbx_seq_one_letter_code
_entity_poly.pdbx_strand_id
1 'polypeptide(L)'
;MDASIDRVFDELELGDGVRDLWEPIFPYLARALGGDEAPYLEAVEQVARSAGLCQSVAAVDFLDALSGGSRALRAGLLADGAPGAEEACRRFLALEPMALTRIAAGYFAGMEETIERLQREAAEVSSIDVRTGAMRREEFLDRLSLEVDRCQRMDLSLGLLEMEFEETGSEEPLGLGSGSSVVLPAISECLRNNLRRYDSIGLAPDGGFLLVLPNISRRGLSGAAERLRRELDDCVGERSASQVYFSLAHYDFVDVNATDMLAALDQGMRQARAVREPWVWS
;
A
#
# COMPACT_ATOMS: atom_id res chain seq x y z
N MET A 1 20.22 -26.46 -36.67
CA MET A 1 19.14 -25.49 -36.38
C MET A 1 19.66 -24.36 -35.51
N ASP A 2 20.35 -24.65 -34.40
CA ASP A 2 20.89 -23.62 -33.51
C ASP A 2 21.82 -22.60 -34.21
N ALA A 3 22.83 -23.08 -34.97
CA ALA A 3 23.75 -22.20 -35.70
C ALA A 3 23.10 -21.32 -36.77
N SER A 4 21.95 -21.72 -37.33
CA SER A 4 21.19 -20.91 -38.29
C SER A 4 20.38 -19.84 -37.59
N ILE A 5 19.85 -20.13 -36.41
CA ILE A 5 19.09 -19.19 -35.58
C ILE A 5 20.03 -18.10 -35.05
N ASP A 6 21.19 -18.46 -34.51
CA ASP A 6 22.21 -17.53 -34.03
C ASP A 6 22.68 -16.59 -35.13
N ARG A 7 23.01 -17.14 -36.33
CA ARG A 7 23.42 -16.33 -37.47
C ARG A 7 22.33 -15.36 -37.94
N VAL A 8 21.08 -15.83 -38.02
CA VAL A 8 19.95 -14.96 -38.42
C VAL A 8 19.74 -13.85 -37.40
N PHE A 9 19.87 -14.12 -36.11
CA PHE A 9 19.73 -13.13 -35.07
C PHE A 9 20.85 -12.07 -35.14
N ASP A 10 22.09 -12.49 -35.38
CA ASP A 10 23.23 -11.57 -35.51
C ASP A 10 23.14 -10.68 -36.75
N GLU A 11 22.57 -11.19 -37.84
CA GLU A 11 22.37 -10.46 -39.07
C GLU A 11 21.14 -9.54 -39.06
N LEU A 12 20.24 -9.66 -38.06
CA LEU A 12 19.06 -8.80 -37.96
C LEU A 12 19.45 -7.40 -37.50
N GLU A 13 19.11 -6.39 -38.32
CA GLU A 13 19.19 -4.98 -37.96
C GLU A 13 18.07 -4.61 -36.98
N LEU A 14 18.16 -5.10 -35.75
CA LEU A 14 17.28 -4.72 -34.64
C LEU A 14 17.78 -3.41 -34.04
N GLY A 15 16.87 -2.46 -33.79
CA GLY A 15 17.22 -1.27 -33.01
C GLY A 15 17.73 -1.65 -31.61
N ASP A 16 18.62 -0.82 -31.02
CA ASP A 16 19.30 -1.13 -29.74
C ASP A 16 18.33 -1.55 -28.64
N GLY A 17 17.20 -0.85 -28.47
CA GLY A 17 16.20 -1.18 -27.44
C GLY A 17 15.47 -2.50 -27.69
N VAL A 18 15.33 -2.94 -28.93
CA VAL A 18 14.73 -4.25 -29.29
C VAL A 18 15.73 -5.36 -29.04
N ARG A 19 17.01 -5.14 -29.37
CA ARG A 19 18.10 -6.09 -29.11
C ARG A 19 18.25 -6.39 -27.63
N ASP A 20 18.27 -5.36 -26.79
CA ASP A 20 18.39 -5.49 -25.33
C ASP A 20 17.25 -6.34 -24.72
N LEU A 21 16.06 -6.29 -25.29
CA LEU A 21 14.93 -7.12 -24.85
C LEU A 21 15.03 -8.58 -25.31
N TRP A 22 15.60 -8.82 -26.48
CA TRP A 22 15.70 -10.16 -27.05
C TRP A 22 16.95 -10.93 -26.58
N GLU A 23 18.04 -10.26 -26.26
CA GLU A 23 19.30 -10.88 -25.89
C GLU A 23 19.17 -11.88 -24.70
N PRO A 24 18.43 -11.57 -23.61
CA PRO A 24 18.22 -12.51 -22.53
C PRO A 24 17.30 -13.70 -22.88
N ILE A 25 16.42 -13.53 -23.87
CA ILE A 25 15.37 -14.50 -24.25
C ILE A 25 15.93 -15.48 -25.31
N PHE A 26 16.76 -14.98 -26.18
CA PHE A 26 17.22 -15.65 -27.37
C PHE A 26 17.85 -17.04 -27.14
N PRO A 27 18.71 -17.26 -26.11
CA PRO A 27 19.29 -18.58 -25.85
C PRO A 27 18.27 -19.69 -25.60
N TYR A 28 17.06 -19.32 -25.17
CA TYR A 28 16.00 -20.28 -24.87
C TYR A 28 15.10 -20.56 -26.10
N LEU A 29 15.11 -19.67 -27.08
CA LEU A 29 14.27 -19.79 -28.28
C LEU A 29 14.64 -21.05 -29.10
N ALA A 30 15.93 -21.33 -29.27
CA ALA A 30 16.39 -22.53 -29.97
C ALA A 30 15.88 -23.81 -29.31
N ARG A 31 15.88 -23.88 -27.99
CA ARG A 31 15.34 -24.99 -27.20
C ARG A 31 13.82 -25.10 -27.37
N ALA A 32 13.09 -23.99 -27.34
CA ALA A 32 11.65 -23.96 -27.54
C ALA A 32 11.25 -24.48 -28.93
N LEU A 33 11.99 -24.10 -29.96
CA LEU A 33 11.79 -24.60 -31.31
C LEU A 33 12.14 -26.11 -31.44
N GLY A 34 12.97 -26.63 -30.56
CA GLY A 34 13.25 -28.04 -30.38
C GLY A 34 12.18 -28.85 -29.61
N GLY A 35 11.20 -28.18 -29.01
CA GLY A 35 10.11 -28.80 -28.26
C GLY A 35 10.21 -28.62 -26.74
N ASP A 36 11.20 -27.87 -26.21
CA ASP A 36 11.35 -27.52 -24.79
C ASP A 36 10.97 -26.03 -24.60
N GLU A 37 9.66 -25.78 -24.46
CA GLU A 37 9.07 -24.44 -24.52
C GLU A 37 9.13 -23.71 -23.16
N ALA A 38 9.15 -24.42 -22.05
CA ALA A 38 9.01 -23.85 -20.71
C ALA A 38 10.09 -22.81 -20.39
N PRO A 39 11.41 -23.05 -20.63
CA PRO A 39 12.44 -22.06 -20.31
C PRO A 39 12.33 -20.77 -21.13
N TYR A 40 11.84 -20.85 -22.37
CA TYR A 40 11.61 -19.69 -23.21
C TYR A 40 10.46 -18.81 -22.65
N LEU A 41 9.33 -19.44 -22.31
CA LEU A 41 8.18 -18.74 -21.76
C LEU A 41 8.49 -18.09 -20.41
N GLU A 42 9.31 -18.76 -19.58
CA GLU A 42 9.76 -18.22 -18.30
C GLU A 42 10.71 -17.02 -18.49
N ALA A 43 11.67 -17.12 -19.43
CA ALA A 43 12.59 -16.01 -19.73
C ALA A 43 11.83 -14.77 -20.27
N VAL A 44 10.87 -14.99 -21.16
CA VAL A 44 10.00 -13.91 -21.69
C VAL A 44 9.21 -13.22 -20.57
N GLU A 45 8.63 -13.98 -19.66
CA GLU A 45 7.89 -13.44 -18.51
C GLU A 45 8.81 -12.63 -17.58
N GLN A 46 10.02 -13.11 -17.34
CA GLN A 46 10.98 -12.45 -16.45
C GLN A 46 11.50 -11.13 -17.03
N VAL A 47 11.80 -11.08 -18.34
CA VAL A 47 12.19 -9.83 -19.03
C VAL A 47 11.04 -8.83 -19.00
N ALA A 48 9.81 -9.26 -19.25
CA ALA A 48 8.63 -8.41 -19.18
C ALA A 48 8.38 -7.86 -17.77
N ARG A 49 8.57 -8.69 -16.74
CA ARG A 49 8.47 -8.26 -15.34
C ARG A 49 9.51 -7.20 -14.99
N SER A 50 10.75 -7.40 -15.43
CA SER A 50 11.83 -6.42 -15.23
C SER A 50 11.52 -5.09 -15.90
N ALA A 51 10.95 -5.10 -17.10
CA ALA A 51 10.51 -3.89 -17.81
C ALA A 51 9.37 -3.17 -17.07
N GLY A 52 8.42 -3.91 -16.51
CA GLY A 52 7.35 -3.37 -15.67
C GLY A 52 7.87 -2.73 -14.37
N LEU A 53 8.87 -3.35 -13.72
CA LEU A 53 9.53 -2.81 -12.53
C LEU A 53 10.28 -1.50 -12.80
N CYS A 54 10.98 -1.42 -13.92
CA CYS A 54 11.80 -0.26 -14.26
C CYS A 54 10.98 0.90 -14.82
N GLN A 55 9.73 0.66 -15.29
CA GLN A 55 8.90 1.63 -16.02
C GLN A 55 9.64 2.31 -17.20
N SER A 56 10.68 1.65 -17.71
CA SER A 56 11.58 2.22 -18.71
C SER A 56 10.97 2.21 -20.13
N VAL A 57 9.96 1.38 -20.34
CA VAL A 57 9.31 1.20 -21.65
C VAL A 57 7.81 1.10 -21.43
N ALA A 58 7.02 1.81 -22.27
CA ALA A 58 5.58 1.66 -22.24
C ALA A 58 5.19 0.23 -22.68
N ALA A 59 4.11 -0.33 -22.11
CA ALA A 59 3.66 -1.68 -22.43
C ALA A 59 3.47 -1.92 -23.93
N VAL A 60 2.96 -0.90 -24.64
CA VAL A 60 2.74 -0.94 -26.10
C VAL A 60 4.06 -1.03 -26.84
N ASP A 61 5.05 -0.20 -26.48
CA ASP A 61 6.37 -0.19 -27.11
C ASP A 61 7.11 -1.51 -26.87
N PHE A 62 6.95 -2.09 -25.68
CA PHE A 62 7.49 -3.40 -25.35
C PHE A 62 6.88 -4.51 -26.21
N LEU A 63 5.54 -4.55 -26.35
CA LEU A 63 4.83 -5.51 -27.17
C LEU A 63 5.17 -5.34 -28.66
N ASP A 64 5.28 -4.11 -29.14
CA ASP A 64 5.65 -3.80 -30.53
C ASP A 64 7.09 -4.23 -30.83
N ALA A 65 8.03 -4.00 -29.91
CA ALA A 65 9.42 -4.44 -30.04
C ALA A 65 9.51 -5.98 -30.12
N LEU A 66 8.80 -6.69 -29.26
CA LEU A 66 8.76 -8.16 -29.30
C LEU A 66 8.10 -8.71 -30.55
N SER A 67 6.97 -8.14 -30.98
CA SER A 67 6.28 -8.55 -32.19
C SER A 67 7.09 -8.21 -33.46
N GLY A 68 7.81 -7.09 -33.45
CA GLY A 68 8.71 -6.67 -34.54
C GLY A 68 9.89 -7.64 -34.68
N GLY A 69 10.56 -7.95 -33.57
CA GLY A 69 11.64 -8.93 -33.52
C GLY A 69 11.20 -10.32 -33.96
N SER A 70 10.02 -10.77 -33.50
CA SER A 70 9.41 -12.04 -33.94
C SER A 70 9.21 -12.10 -35.46
N ARG A 71 8.69 -11.05 -36.08
CA ARG A 71 8.49 -10.99 -37.54
C ARG A 71 9.82 -10.99 -38.27
N ALA A 72 10.79 -10.21 -37.81
CA ALA A 72 12.11 -10.13 -38.41
C ALA A 72 12.85 -11.47 -38.36
N LEU A 73 12.84 -12.14 -37.23
CA LEU A 73 13.44 -13.46 -37.03
C LEU A 73 12.83 -14.52 -37.96
N ARG A 74 11.50 -14.55 -38.10
CA ARG A 74 10.81 -15.47 -39.05
C ARG A 74 11.19 -15.21 -40.50
N ALA A 75 11.24 -13.94 -40.89
CA ALA A 75 11.64 -13.57 -42.23
C ALA A 75 13.08 -14.00 -42.52
N GLY A 76 14.00 -13.80 -41.58
CA GLY A 76 15.40 -14.23 -41.68
C GLY A 76 15.55 -15.75 -41.80
N LEU A 77 14.84 -16.53 -40.97
CA LEU A 77 14.85 -17.99 -41.04
C LEU A 77 14.35 -18.56 -42.36
N LEU A 78 13.32 -17.95 -42.95
CA LEU A 78 12.80 -18.33 -44.27
C LEU A 78 13.77 -17.95 -45.39
N ALA A 79 14.42 -16.80 -45.28
CA ALA A 79 15.39 -16.33 -46.28
C ALA A 79 16.70 -17.17 -46.26
N ASP A 80 17.13 -17.63 -45.13
CA ASP A 80 18.32 -18.52 -44.95
C ASP A 80 18.14 -19.89 -45.66
N GLY A 81 16.90 -20.32 -45.89
CA GLY A 81 16.60 -21.57 -46.61
C GLY A 81 17.13 -22.83 -45.89
N ALA A 82 17.43 -22.76 -44.60
CA ALA A 82 17.97 -23.86 -43.86
C ALA A 82 16.99 -25.05 -43.78
N PRO A 83 17.46 -26.28 -43.79
CA PRO A 83 16.63 -27.47 -43.57
C PRO A 83 15.83 -27.35 -42.25
N GLY A 84 14.50 -27.41 -42.34
CA GLY A 84 13.62 -27.29 -41.16
C GLY A 84 13.15 -25.88 -40.84
N ALA A 85 13.53 -24.85 -41.58
CA ALA A 85 13.10 -23.45 -41.35
C ALA A 85 11.57 -23.29 -41.34
N GLU A 86 10.84 -23.95 -42.23
CA GLU A 86 9.37 -23.91 -42.23
C GLU A 86 8.74 -24.51 -40.96
N GLU A 87 9.31 -25.62 -40.48
CA GLU A 87 8.84 -26.24 -39.26
C GLU A 87 9.14 -25.36 -38.02
N ALA A 88 10.36 -24.77 -37.98
CA ALA A 88 10.72 -23.80 -36.96
C ALA A 88 9.78 -22.61 -36.93
N CYS A 89 9.45 -22.06 -38.10
CA CYS A 89 8.48 -20.95 -38.23
C CYS A 89 7.07 -21.35 -37.79
N ARG A 90 6.61 -22.55 -38.07
CA ARG A 90 5.31 -23.06 -37.58
C ARG A 90 5.27 -23.18 -36.04
N ARG A 91 6.31 -23.73 -35.45
CA ARG A 91 6.42 -23.82 -33.97
C ARG A 91 6.50 -22.44 -33.34
N PHE A 92 7.26 -21.53 -33.91
CA PHE A 92 7.35 -20.16 -33.44
C PHE A 92 5.99 -19.45 -33.43
N LEU A 93 5.21 -19.61 -34.49
CA LEU A 93 3.83 -19.09 -34.58
C LEU A 93 2.91 -19.70 -33.51
N ALA A 94 3.10 -20.96 -33.16
CA ALA A 94 2.32 -21.58 -32.09
C ALA A 94 2.70 -21.07 -30.69
N LEU A 95 3.98 -20.69 -30.47
CA LEU A 95 4.48 -20.13 -29.21
C LEU A 95 4.08 -18.65 -29.02
N GLU A 96 3.91 -17.89 -30.08
CA GLU A 96 3.66 -16.44 -30.02
C GLU A 96 2.48 -16.05 -29.10
N PRO A 97 1.29 -16.68 -29.17
CA PRO A 97 0.19 -16.33 -28.26
C PRO A 97 0.49 -16.65 -26.78
N MET A 98 1.23 -17.72 -26.55
CA MET A 98 1.63 -18.11 -25.18
C MET A 98 2.67 -17.12 -24.64
N ALA A 99 3.64 -16.74 -25.45
CA ALA A 99 4.63 -15.73 -25.10
C ALA A 99 3.97 -14.38 -24.82
N LEU A 100 3.04 -13.91 -25.64
CA LEU A 100 2.30 -12.67 -25.41
C LEU A 100 1.53 -12.68 -24.10
N THR A 101 0.90 -13.81 -23.75
CA THR A 101 0.20 -13.96 -22.48
C THR A 101 1.16 -13.87 -21.27
N ARG A 102 2.33 -14.51 -21.38
CA ARG A 102 3.37 -14.45 -20.34
C ARG A 102 3.99 -13.07 -20.21
N ILE A 103 4.20 -12.39 -21.32
CA ILE A 103 4.68 -11.01 -21.37
C ILE A 103 3.70 -10.08 -20.63
N ALA A 104 2.41 -10.16 -20.97
CA ALA A 104 1.41 -9.35 -20.33
C ALA A 104 1.37 -9.62 -18.80
N ALA A 105 1.34 -10.89 -18.38
CA ALA A 105 1.33 -11.27 -16.98
C ALA A 105 2.58 -10.76 -16.23
N GLY A 106 3.77 -10.95 -16.79
CA GLY A 106 5.03 -10.47 -16.21
C GLY A 106 5.08 -8.96 -16.09
N TYR A 107 4.71 -8.23 -17.14
CA TYR A 107 4.72 -6.76 -17.15
C TYR A 107 3.77 -6.18 -16.10
N PHE A 108 2.53 -6.68 -16.03
CA PHE A 108 1.56 -6.24 -15.02
C PHE A 108 2.03 -6.56 -13.59
N ALA A 109 2.60 -7.74 -13.37
CA ALA A 109 3.16 -8.09 -12.06
C ALA A 109 4.31 -7.14 -11.65
N GLY A 110 5.19 -6.76 -12.57
CA GLY A 110 6.25 -5.78 -12.32
C GLY A 110 5.71 -4.37 -12.02
N MET A 111 4.68 -3.93 -12.75
CA MET A 111 4.01 -2.67 -12.46
C MET A 111 3.35 -2.65 -11.08
N GLU A 112 2.65 -3.72 -10.73
CA GLU A 112 1.96 -3.86 -9.44
C GLU A 112 2.97 -3.79 -8.28
N GLU A 113 4.09 -4.50 -8.39
CA GLU A 113 5.19 -4.44 -7.42
C GLU A 113 5.80 -3.03 -7.29
N THR A 114 5.93 -2.31 -8.41
CA THR A 114 6.40 -0.92 -8.42
C THR A 114 5.43 0.03 -7.74
N ILE A 115 4.13 -0.10 -8.02
CA ILE A 115 3.07 0.70 -7.39
C ILE A 115 3.07 0.46 -5.88
N GLU A 116 3.14 -0.79 -5.44
CA GLU A 116 3.19 -1.13 -4.01
C GLU A 116 4.45 -0.56 -3.33
N ARG A 117 5.59 -0.59 -4.01
CA ARG A 117 6.84 0.00 -3.48
C ARG A 117 6.73 1.51 -3.35
N LEU A 118 6.24 2.20 -4.40
CA LEU A 118 6.05 3.66 -4.36
C LEU A 118 5.02 4.08 -3.32
N GLN A 119 3.95 3.30 -3.14
CA GLN A 119 2.96 3.54 -2.09
C GLN A 119 3.57 3.38 -0.70
N ARG A 120 4.42 2.38 -0.48
CA ARG A 120 5.16 2.22 0.79
C ARG A 120 6.12 3.38 1.04
N GLU A 121 6.92 3.75 0.05
CA GLU A 121 7.85 4.89 0.14
C GLU A 121 7.11 6.21 0.41
N ALA A 122 6.01 6.47 -0.30
CA ALA A 122 5.17 7.64 -0.06
C ALA A 122 4.52 7.60 1.34
N ALA A 123 4.13 6.41 1.81
CA ALA A 123 3.60 6.25 3.14
C ALA A 123 4.66 6.51 4.22
N GLU A 124 5.91 6.14 4.01
CA GLU A 124 7.01 6.39 4.98
C GLU A 124 7.34 7.88 5.14
N VAL A 125 7.22 8.66 4.07
CA VAL A 125 7.50 10.10 4.06
C VAL A 125 6.29 10.95 4.46
N SER A 126 5.07 10.40 4.37
CA SER A 126 3.85 11.14 4.69
C SER A 126 3.64 11.28 6.19
N SER A 127 3.43 12.49 6.66
CA SER A 127 3.00 12.80 8.04
C SER A 127 1.58 12.30 8.35
N ILE A 128 0.84 11.85 7.33
CA ILE A 128 -0.55 11.37 7.42
C ILE A 128 -0.63 9.93 6.94
N ASP A 129 -1.32 9.10 7.68
CA ASP A 129 -1.63 7.72 7.28
C ASP A 129 -2.62 7.71 6.10
N VAL A 130 -2.24 7.10 5.00
CA VAL A 130 -2.99 7.11 3.73
C VAL A 130 -4.36 6.42 3.85
N ARG A 131 -4.49 5.41 4.72
CA ARG A 131 -5.73 4.64 4.88
C ARG A 131 -6.77 5.38 5.71
N THR A 132 -6.31 6.04 6.77
CA THR A 132 -7.20 6.71 7.73
C THR A 132 -7.23 8.22 7.55
N GLY A 133 -6.22 8.82 6.92
CA GLY A 133 -6.03 10.26 6.86
C GLY A 133 -5.78 10.90 8.23
N ALA A 134 -5.47 10.11 9.26
CA ALA A 134 -5.05 10.58 10.57
C ALA A 134 -3.55 10.90 10.56
N MET A 135 -3.12 11.82 11.42
CA MET A 135 -1.70 12.14 11.59
C MET A 135 -0.95 10.93 12.12
N ARG A 136 0.24 10.68 11.61
CA ARG A 136 1.17 9.72 12.23
C ARG A 136 1.62 10.24 13.59
N ARG A 137 2.13 9.34 14.42
CA ARG A 137 2.47 9.66 15.81
C ARG A 137 3.42 10.86 15.94
N GLU A 138 4.44 10.96 15.11
CA GLU A 138 5.43 12.05 15.17
C GLU A 138 4.75 13.40 14.87
N GLU A 139 4.03 13.49 13.77
CA GLU A 139 3.29 14.70 13.40
C GLU A 139 2.23 15.06 14.45
N PHE A 140 1.56 14.06 15.02
CA PHE A 140 0.59 14.28 16.09
C PHE A 140 1.24 14.83 17.37
N LEU A 141 2.43 14.33 17.74
CA LEU A 141 3.20 14.85 18.87
C LEU A 141 3.62 16.31 18.68
N ASP A 142 4.10 16.64 17.49
CA ASP A 142 4.45 18.03 17.12
C ASP A 142 3.21 18.92 17.18
N ARG A 143 2.10 18.45 16.62
CA ARG A 143 0.83 19.17 16.66
C ARG A 143 0.31 19.35 18.08
N LEU A 144 0.37 18.30 18.92
CA LEU A 144 -0.03 18.38 20.32
C LEU A 144 0.86 19.39 21.07
N SER A 145 2.17 19.38 20.85
CA SER A 145 3.11 20.31 21.47
C SER A 145 2.77 21.77 21.12
N LEU A 146 2.45 22.04 19.86
CA LEU A 146 2.01 23.36 19.43
C LEU A 146 0.68 23.80 20.06
N GLU A 147 -0.27 22.88 20.23
CA GLU A 147 -1.54 23.19 20.89
C GLU A 147 -1.35 23.38 22.43
N VAL A 148 -0.47 22.64 23.06
CA VAL A 148 -0.06 22.82 24.45
C VAL A 148 0.48 24.24 24.64
N ASP A 149 1.46 24.65 23.84
CA ASP A 149 2.05 25.99 23.87
C ASP A 149 1.00 27.09 23.62
N ARG A 150 0.07 26.84 22.72
CA ARG A 150 -1.02 27.78 22.43
C ARG A 150 -1.97 27.92 23.60
N CYS A 151 -2.39 26.80 24.20
CA CYS A 151 -3.29 26.80 25.35
C CYS A 151 -2.66 27.48 26.56
N GLN A 152 -1.37 27.23 26.83
CA GLN A 152 -0.62 27.91 27.88
C GLN A 152 -0.59 29.43 27.68
N ARG A 153 -0.28 29.89 26.47
CA ARG A 153 -0.19 31.35 26.20
C ARG A 153 -1.52 32.05 26.23
N MET A 154 -2.61 31.36 25.89
CA MET A 154 -3.95 31.97 25.76
C MET A 154 -4.86 31.63 26.94
N ASP A 155 -4.37 30.94 27.94
CA ASP A 155 -5.12 30.50 29.12
C ASP A 155 -6.38 29.70 28.74
N LEU A 156 -6.20 28.74 27.80
CA LEU A 156 -7.27 27.88 27.31
C LEU A 156 -7.15 26.47 27.86
N SER A 157 -8.29 25.84 28.10
CA SER A 157 -8.33 24.42 28.43
C SER A 157 -8.00 23.52 27.24
N LEU A 158 -7.53 22.31 27.53
CA LEU A 158 -7.20 21.30 26.54
C LEU A 158 -7.84 19.97 26.94
N GLY A 159 -8.56 19.36 26.01
CA GLY A 159 -9.07 18.00 26.14
C GLY A 159 -8.29 17.05 25.24
N LEU A 160 -7.95 15.91 25.77
CA LEU A 160 -7.38 14.80 25.02
C LEU A 160 -8.28 13.58 25.17
N LEU A 161 -8.36 12.81 24.10
CA LEU A 161 -9.12 11.57 24.08
C LEU A 161 -8.32 10.53 23.28
N GLU A 162 -8.13 9.36 23.87
CA GLU A 162 -7.64 8.17 23.20
C GLU A 162 -8.78 7.20 23.04
N MET A 163 -8.83 6.52 21.90
CA MET A 163 -9.81 5.46 21.66
C MET A 163 -9.14 4.23 21.06
N GLU A 164 -9.54 3.08 21.54
CA GLU A 164 -9.14 1.76 21.05
C GLU A 164 -10.37 0.92 20.72
N PHE A 165 -10.17 0.00 19.81
CA PHE A 165 -11.20 -0.94 19.35
C PHE A 165 -10.75 -2.35 19.65
N GLU A 166 -11.62 -3.14 20.27
CA GLU A 166 -11.42 -4.56 20.56
C GLU A 166 -12.45 -5.37 19.79
N GLU A 167 -12.00 -6.31 18.97
CA GLU A 167 -12.90 -7.23 18.27
C GLU A 167 -13.46 -8.25 19.26
N THR A 168 -14.79 -8.45 19.26
CA THR A 168 -15.43 -9.39 20.20
C THR A 168 -14.92 -10.81 19.90
N GLY A 169 -14.23 -11.39 20.89
CA GLY A 169 -13.62 -12.72 20.81
C GLY A 169 -12.12 -12.73 20.49
N SER A 170 -11.50 -11.56 20.36
CA SER A 170 -10.03 -11.40 20.30
C SER A 170 -9.57 -10.69 21.56
N GLU A 171 -8.47 -11.15 22.16
CA GLU A 171 -7.81 -10.42 23.27
C GLU A 171 -6.82 -9.36 22.77
N GLU A 172 -6.63 -9.27 21.44
CA GLU A 172 -5.74 -8.30 20.82
C GLU A 172 -6.51 -7.08 20.29
N PRO A 173 -5.98 -5.86 20.48
CA PRO A 173 -6.54 -4.66 19.89
C PRO A 173 -6.56 -4.77 18.36
N LEU A 174 -7.56 -4.15 17.70
CA LEU A 174 -7.60 -4.00 16.26
C LEU A 174 -6.42 -3.13 15.81
N GLY A 175 -5.23 -3.76 15.70
CA GLY A 175 -4.02 -3.10 15.25
C GLY A 175 -4.00 -2.85 13.74
N LEU A 176 -3.15 -1.91 13.30
CA LEU A 176 -2.92 -1.57 11.89
C LEU A 176 -2.48 -2.77 11.02
N GLY A 177 -2.09 -3.91 11.62
CA GLY A 177 -1.59 -5.11 10.94
C GLY A 177 -2.57 -6.29 10.87
N SER A 178 -3.64 -6.32 11.65
CA SER A 178 -4.64 -7.39 11.60
C SER A 178 -5.71 -7.08 10.55
N GLY A 179 -6.29 -8.10 9.92
CA GLY A 179 -7.19 -8.03 8.75
C GLY A 179 -8.43 -7.12 8.81
N SER A 180 -8.48 -6.22 9.76
CA SER A 180 -9.48 -5.19 10.01
C SER A 180 -9.32 -3.92 9.16
N SER A 181 -8.61 -4.00 8.04
CA SER A 181 -8.28 -2.83 7.20
C SER A 181 -9.50 -2.08 6.65
N VAL A 182 -10.67 -2.67 6.66
CA VAL A 182 -11.91 -2.06 6.12
C VAL A 182 -12.61 -1.17 7.14
N VAL A 183 -12.45 -1.44 8.44
CA VAL A 183 -13.17 -0.73 9.51
C VAL A 183 -12.49 0.60 9.86
N LEU A 184 -11.17 0.65 9.91
CA LEU A 184 -10.42 1.85 10.28
C LEU A 184 -10.67 3.08 9.39
N PRO A 185 -10.77 2.97 8.05
CA PRO A 185 -11.15 4.10 7.21
C PRO A 185 -12.54 4.65 7.52
N ALA A 186 -13.52 3.77 7.76
CA ALA A 186 -14.89 4.16 8.10
C ALA A 186 -14.95 4.87 9.47
N ILE A 187 -14.22 4.36 10.47
CA ILE A 187 -14.06 5.00 11.77
C ILE A 187 -13.45 6.39 11.60
N SER A 188 -12.37 6.50 10.85
CA SER A 188 -11.70 7.78 10.63
C SER A 188 -12.60 8.80 9.92
N GLU A 189 -13.40 8.37 8.97
CA GLU A 189 -14.39 9.23 8.29
C GLU A 189 -15.47 9.68 9.27
N CYS A 190 -15.99 8.76 10.10
CA CYS A 190 -16.94 9.07 11.16
C CYS A 190 -16.36 10.12 12.14
N LEU A 191 -15.13 9.96 12.58
CA LEU A 191 -14.44 10.91 13.45
C LEU A 191 -14.33 12.30 12.79
N ARG A 192 -13.87 12.39 11.54
CA ARG A 192 -13.76 13.65 10.82
C ARG A 192 -15.09 14.40 10.67
N ASN A 193 -16.16 13.66 10.46
CA ASN A 193 -17.50 14.25 10.33
C ASN A 193 -18.05 14.77 11.67
N ASN A 194 -17.56 14.27 12.80
CA ASN A 194 -18.01 14.61 14.14
C ASN A 194 -17.09 15.55 14.92
N LEU A 195 -15.93 15.85 14.38
CA LEU A 195 -14.94 16.74 14.98
C LEU A 195 -14.97 18.14 14.33
N ARG A 196 -14.49 19.13 15.08
CA ARG A 196 -14.36 20.50 14.58
C ARG A 196 -13.12 20.61 13.70
N ARG A 197 -13.08 21.62 12.84
CA ARG A 197 -11.96 21.85 11.91
C ARG A 197 -10.59 22.05 12.61
N TYR A 198 -10.59 22.51 13.84
CA TYR A 198 -9.38 22.75 14.64
C TYR A 198 -9.06 21.61 15.62
N ASP A 199 -9.92 20.60 15.74
CA ASP A 199 -9.60 19.37 16.43
C ASP A 199 -8.61 18.57 15.58
N SER A 200 -7.73 17.82 16.22
CA SER A 200 -6.71 17.02 15.53
C SER A 200 -6.90 15.54 15.79
N ILE A 201 -6.65 14.73 14.77
CA ILE A 201 -6.75 13.27 14.82
C ILE A 201 -5.38 12.68 14.51
N GLY A 202 -4.86 11.84 15.39
CA GLY A 202 -3.65 11.05 15.22
C GLY A 202 -3.90 9.56 15.43
N LEU A 203 -2.93 8.76 15.04
CA LEU A 203 -2.94 7.32 15.30
C LEU A 203 -2.32 7.03 16.66
N ALA A 204 -2.99 6.19 17.45
CA ALA A 204 -2.44 5.59 18.65
C ALA A 204 -1.46 4.45 18.33
N PRO A 205 -0.49 4.11 19.22
CA PRO A 205 0.49 3.06 18.97
C PRO A 205 -0.15 1.69 18.67
N ASP A 206 -1.23 1.36 19.35
CA ASP A 206 -1.92 0.07 19.29
C ASP A 206 -3.02 0.02 18.22
N GLY A 207 -3.05 1.02 17.30
CA GLY A 207 -3.94 1.02 16.13
C GLY A 207 -5.26 1.75 16.33
N GLY A 208 -5.46 2.39 17.47
CA GLY A 208 -6.59 3.27 17.73
C GLY A 208 -6.35 4.71 17.27
N PHE A 209 -7.08 5.66 17.84
CA PHE A 209 -6.97 7.08 17.50
C PHE A 209 -6.73 7.93 18.74
N LEU A 210 -5.95 8.99 18.53
CA LEU A 210 -5.71 10.07 19.49
C LEU A 210 -6.38 11.34 19.02
N LEU A 211 -7.10 12.04 19.87
CA LEU A 211 -7.76 13.30 19.54
C LEU A 211 -7.27 14.42 20.45
N VAL A 212 -7.02 15.59 19.85
CA VAL A 212 -6.76 16.85 20.55
C VAL A 212 -7.93 17.77 20.34
N LEU A 213 -8.57 18.19 21.41
CA LEU A 213 -9.75 19.06 21.43
C LEU A 213 -9.45 20.34 22.21
N PRO A 214 -8.93 21.38 21.55
CA PRO A 214 -8.61 22.64 22.22
C PRO A 214 -9.87 23.40 22.67
N ASN A 215 -9.74 24.14 23.76
CA ASN A 215 -10.78 24.99 24.32
C ASN A 215 -12.12 24.24 24.54
N ILE A 216 -12.03 23.12 25.23
CA ILE A 216 -13.17 22.27 25.60
C ILE A 216 -13.25 22.15 27.12
N SER A 217 -14.43 22.28 27.69
CA SER A 217 -14.62 22.01 29.12
C SER A 217 -14.64 20.50 29.40
N ARG A 218 -14.38 20.10 30.64
CA ARG A 218 -14.45 18.70 31.08
C ARG A 218 -15.81 18.05 30.73
N ARG A 219 -16.92 18.78 30.96
CA ARG A 219 -18.27 18.33 30.58
C ARG A 219 -18.41 18.21 29.05
N GLY A 220 -17.82 19.15 28.30
CA GLY A 220 -17.81 19.14 26.85
C GLY A 220 -17.07 17.92 26.30
N LEU A 221 -15.93 17.54 26.92
CA LEU A 221 -15.14 16.38 26.55
C LEU A 221 -15.92 15.08 26.77
N SER A 222 -16.59 14.90 27.95
CA SER A 222 -17.48 13.77 28.17
C SER A 222 -18.59 13.70 27.13
N GLY A 223 -19.24 14.83 26.83
CA GLY A 223 -20.30 14.88 25.82
C GLY A 223 -19.80 14.55 24.39
N ALA A 224 -18.55 14.94 24.08
CA ALA A 224 -17.91 14.57 22.82
C ALA A 224 -17.65 13.06 22.75
N ALA A 225 -17.11 12.47 23.81
CA ALA A 225 -16.88 11.03 23.90
C ALA A 225 -18.19 10.23 23.77
N GLU A 226 -19.26 10.63 24.46
CA GLU A 226 -20.58 9.99 24.35
C GLU A 226 -21.17 10.07 22.94
N ARG A 227 -21.03 11.24 22.30
CA ARG A 227 -21.48 11.42 20.91
C ARG A 227 -20.68 10.54 19.97
N LEU A 228 -19.35 10.58 20.05
CA LEU A 228 -18.48 9.76 19.22
C LEU A 228 -18.79 8.27 19.37
N ARG A 229 -19.00 7.79 20.60
CA ARG A 229 -19.37 6.39 20.82
C ARG A 229 -20.66 6.01 20.08
N ARG A 230 -21.71 6.81 20.16
CA ARG A 230 -22.96 6.54 19.47
C ARG A 230 -22.81 6.54 17.94
N GLU A 231 -22.11 7.53 17.41
CA GLU A 231 -21.86 7.63 15.97
C GLU A 231 -20.99 6.47 15.46
N LEU A 232 -20.02 6.02 16.27
CA LEU A 232 -19.21 4.85 15.95
C LEU A 232 -20.01 3.55 15.99
N ASP A 233 -20.89 3.38 17.00
CA ASP A 233 -21.80 2.24 17.06
C ASP A 233 -22.71 2.17 15.81
N ASP A 234 -23.17 3.32 15.31
CA ASP A 234 -23.99 3.42 14.09
C ASP A 234 -23.16 3.19 12.81
N CYS A 235 -21.93 3.72 12.73
CA CYS A 235 -21.06 3.62 11.55
C CYS A 235 -20.44 2.22 11.37
N VAL A 236 -20.03 1.59 12.48
CA VAL A 236 -19.40 0.26 12.45
C VAL A 236 -20.45 -0.83 12.37
N GLY A 237 -21.65 -0.59 12.93
CA GLY A 237 -22.85 -1.41 12.84
C GLY A 237 -22.62 -2.87 13.25
N GLU A 238 -23.55 -3.74 12.83
CA GLU A 238 -23.48 -5.19 13.04
C GLU A 238 -22.30 -5.88 12.28
N ARG A 239 -21.50 -5.09 11.51
CA ARG A 239 -20.40 -5.61 10.70
C ARG A 239 -19.16 -5.99 11.49
N SER A 240 -19.00 -5.43 12.69
CA SER A 240 -17.95 -5.82 13.61
C SER A 240 -18.50 -5.69 15.01
N ALA A 241 -18.63 -6.81 15.72
CA ALA A 241 -18.92 -6.80 17.16
C ALA A 241 -17.66 -6.30 17.89
N SER A 242 -17.38 -5.01 17.75
CA SER A 242 -16.20 -4.37 18.35
C SER A 242 -16.61 -3.55 19.56
N GLN A 243 -15.89 -3.68 20.64
CA GLN A 243 -16.03 -2.84 21.81
C GLN A 243 -15.08 -1.65 21.69
N VAL A 244 -15.58 -0.44 21.98
CA VAL A 244 -14.78 0.78 21.95
C VAL A 244 -14.50 1.23 23.37
N TYR A 245 -13.23 1.44 23.67
CA TYR A 245 -12.75 2.00 24.93
C TYR A 245 -12.23 3.41 24.74
N PHE A 246 -12.44 4.26 25.72
CA PHE A 246 -11.95 5.63 25.71
C PHE A 246 -11.15 5.94 26.98
N SER A 247 -10.04 6.64 26.81
CA SER A 247 -9.33 7.33 27.89
C SER A 247 -9.44 8.83 27.67
N LEU A 248 -9.84 9.57 28.68
CA LEU A 248 -10.05 11.01 28.63
C LEU A 248 -9.13 11.74 29.60
N ALA A 249 -8.46 12.77 29.14
CA ALA A 249 -7.70 13.71 29.97
C ALA A 249 -8.15 15.14 29.70
N HIS A 250 -8.29 15.92 30.76
CA HIS A 250 -8.70 17.33 30.64
C HIS A 250 -7.83 18.21 31.53
N TYR A 251 -7.34 19.27 30.94
CA TYR A 251 -6.47 20.25 31.59
C TYR A 251 -7.13 21.63 31.50
N ASP A 252 -7.57 22.16 32.66
CA ASP A 252 -8.12 23.53 32.75
C ASP A 252 -7.02 24.57 32.57
N PHE A 253 -5.83 24.28 33.13
CA PHE A 253 -4.59 25.03 32.92
C PHE A 253 -3.54 24.05 32.46
N VAL A 254 -2.90 24.35 31.32
CA VAL A 254 -1.93 23.46 30.72
C VAL A 254 -0.55 23.77 31.29
N ASP A 255 -0.13 23.03 32.28
CA ASP A 255 1.18 23.10 32.92
C ASP A 255 2.05 21.83 32.74
N VAL A 256 1.53 20.90 31.93
CA VAL A 256 2.13 19.60 31.66
C VAL A 256 2.57 19.54 30.19
N ASN A 257 3.65 18.84 29.90
CA ASN A 257 4.11 18.66 28.53
C ASN A 257 3.33 17.57 27.78
N ALA A 258 3.42 17.58 26.46
CA ALA A 258 2.70 16.65 25.57
C ALA A 258 2.99 15.18 25.84
N THR A 259 4.23 14.85 26.22
CA THR A 259 4.65 13.46 26.50
C THR A 259 3.99 12.91 27.75
N ASP A 260 3.95 13.70 28.83
CA ASP A 260 3.31 13.31 30.08
C ASP A 260 1.78 13.19 29.91
N MET A 261 1.18 14.06 29.11
CA MET A 261 -0.24 13.99 28.75
C MET A 261 -0.59 12.66 28.05
N LEU A 262 0.22 12.25 27.09
CA LEU A 262 0.01 10.98 26.38
C LEU A 262 0.27 9.77 27.30
N ALA A 263 1.25 9.83 28.19
CA ALA A 263 1.49 8.77 29.15
C ALA A 263 0.30 8.58 30.11
N ALA A 264 -0.36 9.68 30.52
CA ALA A 264 -1.57 9.62 31.32
C ALA A 264 -2.73 8.97 30.55
N LEU A 265 -2.96 9.34 29.28
CA LEU A 265 -3.98 8.73 28.44
C LEU A 265 -3.76 7.21 28.29
N ASP A 266 -2.55 6.80 27.95
CA ASP A 266 -2.17 5.40 27.80
C ASP A 266 -2.38 4.59 29.10
N GLN A 267 -2.11 5.20 30.27
CA GLN A 267 -2.43 4.58 31.56
C GLN A 267 -3.95 4.43 31.77
N GLY A 268 -4.73 5.47 31.44
CA GLY A 268 -6.19 5.43 31.49
C GLY A 268 -6.77 4.40 30.55
N MET A 269 -6.21 4.23 29.34
CA MET A 269 -6.64 3.23 28.38
C MET A 269 -6.42 1.80 28.92
N ARG A 270 -5.26 1.51 29.48
CA ARG A 270 -5.00 0.23 30.15
C ARG A 270 -6.00 -0.04 31.28
N GLN A 271 -6.37 0.99 32.04
CA GLN A 271 -7.37 0.86 33.12
C GLN A 271 -8.77 0.60 32.50
N ALA A 272 -9.22 1.34 31.49
CA ALA A 272 -10.51 1.15 30.84
C ALA A 272 -10.69 -0.30 30.37
N ARG A 273 -9.68 -0.86 29.73
CA ARG A 273 -9.66 -2.27 29.27
C ARG A 273 -9.70 -3.25 30.44
N ALA A 274 -8.92 -3.02 31.51
CA ALA A 274 -8.85 -3.92 32.65
C ALA A 274 -10.17 -4.01 33.42
N VAL A 275 -10.89 -2.89 33.54
CA VAL A 275 -12.19 -2.85 34.25
C VAL A 275 -13.37 -3.04 33.30
N ARG A 276 -13.11 -3.10 31.99
CA ARG A 276 -14.11 -3.18 30.91
C ARG A 276 -15.16 -2.07 30.96
N GLU A 277 -14.76 -0.89 31.37
CA GLU A 277 -15.56 0.30 31.33
C GLU A 277 -15.38 1.04 30.00
N PRO A 278 -16.44 1.58 29.39
CA PRO A 278 -16.37 2.21 28.07
C PRO A 278 -15.49 3.45 28.07
N TRP A 279 -15.27 4.08 29.23
CA TRP A 279 -14.37 5.22 29.36
C TRP A 279 -13.81 5.36 30.79
N VAL A 280 -12.61 5.91 30.88
CA VAL A 280 -11.92 6.25 32.13
C VAL A 280 -11.33 7.65 32.02
N TRP A 281 -11.31 8.39 33.12
CA TRP A 281 -10.56 9.62 33.25
C TRP A 281 -9.14 9.30 33.74
N SER A 282 -8.13 9.77 33.00
CA SER A 282 -6.71 9.70 33.31
C SER A 282 -6.21 10.97 33.98
#